data_e0667f4068ae69a011c5d08420f39b55
#
_entry.id   e0667f4068ae69a011c5d08420f39b55
#
_cell.length_a   1.000
_cell.length_b   1.000
_cell.length_c   1.000
_cell.angle_alpha   90.00
_cell.angle_beta   90.00
_cell.angle_gamma   90.00
#
_symmetry.space_group_name_H-M   'P 1'
#
loop_
_entity.id
_entity.type
_entity.pdbx_description
1 polymer ?
#
loop_
_entity_poly.entity_id
_entity_poly.type
_entity_poly.pdbx_seq_one_letter_code
_entity_poly.pdbx_strand_id
1 'polypeptide(L)'
;MKPRPNILLFLMDGLQADALEPDSACQTPHFDALRAKGLAFRRAYTTTSTCSPARASMMTGILPHNHGVLEVEHGRDYDQCVLRPDKPHWAQRLRERGYRTAYMGKWHVERSNSLEQFGWEVNHCKASEHHKFLGQGKDGGADLPLDSKLCRYVEGPPGYNPLLHYG
;
A
#
# COMPACT_ATOMS: atom_id res chain seq x y z
N MET A 1 -32.99 -2.54 0.28
CA MET A 1 -31.67 -2.76 0.92
C MET A 1 -30.92 -1.44 0.97
N LYS A 2 -30.26 -1.12 2.07
CA LYS A 2 -29.40 0.08 2.11
C LYS A 2 -28.25 -0.12 1.09
N PRO A 3 -27.88 0.90 0.31
CA PRO A 3 -26.77 0.80 -0.61
C PRO A 3 -25.48 0.51 0.17
N ARG A 4 -24.65 -0.37 -0.36
CA ARG A 4 -23.34 -0.69 0.24
C ARG A 4 -22.40 0.49 0.02
N PRO A 5 -21.68 0.96 1.04
CA PRO A 5 -20.73 2.05 0.87
C PRO A 5 -19.54 1.62 0.01
N ASN A 6 -18.98 2.53 -0.76
CA ASN A 6 -17.66 2.35 -1.33
C ASN A 6 -16.59 2.47 -0.22
N ILE A 7 -15.54 1.65 -0.31
CA ILE A 7 -14.45 1.62 0.66
C ILE A 7 -13.16 1.96 -0.08
N LEU A 8 -12.48 3.02 0.36
CA LEU A 8 -11.14 3.38 -0.10
C LEU A 8 -10.18 3.30 1.08
N LEU A 9 -9.20 2.39 0.98
CA LEU A 9 -8.05 2.36 1.88
C LEU A 9 -6.88 3.07 1.19
N PHE A 10 -6.48 4.21 1.72
CA PHE A 10 -5.32 4.96 1.25
C PHE A 10 -4.18 4.78 2.26
N LEU A 11 -3.16 4.02 1.88
CA LEU A 11 -2.02 3.68 2.72
C LEU A 11 -0.77 4.39 2.21
N MET A 12 -0.21 5.26 3.03
CA MET A 12 1.06 5.92 2.74
C MET A 12 2.20 5.22 3.47
N ASP A 13 3.23 4.87 2.72
CA ASP A 13 4.43 4.26 3.25
C ASP A 13 5.35 5.36 3.82
N GLY A 14 5.95 5.12 4.98
CA GLY A 14 6.90 6.03 5.60
C GLY A 14 6.32 7.34 6.17
N LEU A 15 4.98 7.52 6.18
CA LEU A 15 4.38 8.70 6.79
C LEU A 15 4.42 8.60 8.32
N GLN A 16 5.10 9.52 8.95
CA GLN A 16 5.13 9.65 10.41
C GLN A 16 3.81 10.25 10.91
N ALA A 17 3.32 9.77 12.04
CA ALA A 17 2.08 10.25 12.65
C ALA A 17 2.14 11.75 12.96
N ASP A 18 3.29 12.23 13.42
CA ASP A 18 3.52 13.64 13.78
C ASP A 18 3.34 14.59 12.57
N ALA A 19 3.56 14.09 11.34
CA ALA A 19 3.34 14.89 10.14
C ALA A 19 1.88 15.32 9.94
N LEU A 20 0.95 14.61 10.56
CA LEU A 20 -0.49 14.90 10.49
C LEU A 20 -1.05 15.56 11.76
N GLU A 21 -0.22 15.87 12.75
CA GLU A 21 -0.66 16.58 13.94
C GLU A 21 -0.91 18.09 13.65
N PRO A 22 -1.84 18.74 14.36
CA PRO A 22 -2.20 20.13 14.09
C PRO A 22 -1.06 21.14 14.24
N ASP A 23 -0.07 20.82 15.06
CA ASP A 23 1.11 21.62 15.36
C ASP A 23 2.34 21.22 14.53
N SER A 24 2.14 20.30 13.57
CA SER A 24 3.20 19.88 12.66
C SER A 24 3.65 21.00 11.76
N ALA A 25 4.96 21.02 11.42
CA ALA A 25 5.50 21.86 10.37
C ALA A 25 5.01 21.47 8.96
N CYS A 26 4.47 20.26 8.80
CA CYS A 26 3.93 19.78 7.54
C CYS A 26 2.55 20.40 7.27
N GLN A 27 2.40 21.01 6.10
CA GLN A 27 1.11 21.54 5.67
C GLN A 27 0.30 20.45 4.97
N THR A 28 -0.75 19.99 5.61
CA THR A 28 -1.59 18.89 5.10
C THR A 28 -3.08 19.27 4.97
N PRO A 29 -3.42 20.31 4.18
CA PRO A 29 -4.77 20.89 4.19
C PRO A 29 -5.86 19.89 3.77
N HIS A 30 -5.56 18.93 2.91
CA HIS A 30 -6.52 17.93 2.49
C HIS A 30 -6.76 16.85 3.57
N PHE A 31 -5.71 16.45 4.29
CA PHE A 31 -5.88 15.58 5.47
C PHE A 31 -6.61 16.28 6.60
N ASP A 32 -6.34 17.57 6.82
CA ASP A 32 -7.03 18.38 7.82
C ASP A 32 -8.52 18.48 7.49
N ALA A 33 -8.85 18.73 6.23
CA ALA A 33 -10.24 18.76 5.79
C ALA A 33 -10.94 17.40 5.93
N LEU A 34 -10.23 16.30 5.68
CA LEU A 34 -10.77 14.95 5.87
C LEU A 34 -10.96 14.64 7.35
N ARG A 35 -9.98 14.99 8.19
CA ARG A 35 -10.04 14.83 9.65
C ARG A 35 -11.21 15.61 10.26
N ALA A 36 -11.46 16.81 9.78
CA ALA A 36 -12.58 17.65 10.26
C ALA A 36 -13.96 17.04 9.95
N LYS A 37 -14.06 16.23 8.91
CA LYS A 37 -15.32 15.59 8.47
C LYS A 37 -15.45 14.13 8.93
N GLY A 38 -14.36 13.54 9.42
CA GLY A 38 -14.27 12.14 9.77
C GLY A 38 -13.87 11.91 11.23
N LEU A 39 -13.37 10.69 11.48
CA LEU A 39 -12.84 10.29 12.78
C LEU A 39 -11.34 10.10 12.67
N ALA A 40 -10.56 10.79 13.49
CA ALA A 40 -9.12 10.64 13.57
C ALA A 40 -8.72 9.77 14.78
N PHE A 41 -8.03 8.67 14.53
CA PHE A 41 -7.48 7.80 15.57
C PHE A 41 -6.06 8.24 15.91
N ARG A 42 -5.86 8.89 17.04
CA ARG A 42 -4.53 9.37 17.47
C ARG A 42 -3.64 8.29 18.09
N ARG A 43 -4.21 7.15 18.46
CA ARG A 43 -3.52 6.00 19.08
C ARG A 43 -3.82 4.75 18.28
N ALA A 44 -3.36 4.72 17.03
CA ALA A 44 -3.36 3.52 16.20
C ALA A 44 -1.94 2.93 16.19
N TYR A 45 -1.84 1.63 16.38
CA TYR A 45 -0.56 0.93 16.50
C TYR A 45 -0.45 -0.13 15.43
N THR A 46 0.74 -0.27 14.86
CA THR A 46 1.07 -1.38 13.98
C THR A 46 1.60 -2.56 14.78
N THR A 47 1.49 -3.77 14.21
CA THR A 47 2.01 -5.00 14.83
C THR A 47 3.53 -5.06 14.82
N THR A 48 4.15 -4.37 13.88
CA THR A 48 5.60 -4.29 13.68
C THR A 48 5.94 -3.06 12.85
N SER A 49 7.16 -2.58 12.96
CA SER A 49 7.68 -1.48 12.14
C SER A 49 8.14 -1.91 10.73
N THR A 50 8.27 -3.22 10.49
CA THR A 50 8.74 -3.76 9.23
C THR A 50 7.57 -3.85 8.22
N CYS A 51 7.79 -3.39 6.99
CA CYS A 51 6.73 -3.18 6.00
C CYS A 51 5.96 -4.45 5.61
N SER A 52 6.62 -5.55 5.21
CA SER A 52 5.91 -6.76 4.77
C SER A 52 5.07 -7.40 5.88
N PRO A 53 5.60 -7.63 7.09
CA PRO A 53 4.79 -8.16 8.18
C PRO A 53 3.64 -7.23 8.61
N ALA A 54 3.88 -5.90 8.63
CA ALA A 54 2.83 -4.94 8.97
C ALA A 54 1.71 -4.94 7.92
N ARG A 55 2.07 -4.97 6.63
CA ARG A 55 1.11 -5.05 5.53
C ARG A 55 0.33 -6.37 5.54
N ALA A 56 1.00 -7.49 5.79
CA ALA A 56 0.35 -8.78 5.94
C ALA A 56 -0.65 -8.78 7.11
N SER A 57 -0.27 -8.22 8.26
CA SER A 57 -1.17 -8.05 9.40
C SER A 57 -2.39 -7.19 9.05
N MET A 58 -2.19 -6.09 8.31
CA MET A 58 -3.27 -5.22 7.86
C MET A 58 -4.23 -5.95 6.90
N MET A 59 -3.70 -6.76 5.98
CA MET A 59 -4.51 -7.48 5.00
C MET A 59 -5.27 -8.67 5.59
N THR A 60 -4.76 -9.27 6.66
CA THR A 60 -5.33 -10.49 7.25
C THR A 60 -6.03 -10.24 8.60
N GLY A 61 -5.71 -9.14 9.27
CA GLY A 61 -6.22 -8.86 10.61
C GLY A 61 -5.57 -9.69 11.72
N ILE A 62 -4.44 -10.36 11.46
CA ILE A 62 -3.76 -11.24 12.43
C ILE A 62 -2.28 -10.87 12.61
N LEU A 63 -1.66 -11.36 13.67
CA LEU A 63 -0.28 -11.05 14.04
C LEU A 63 0.74 -11.80 13.16
N PRO A 64 1.96 -11.28 13.00
CA PRO A 64 3.00 -11.84 12.12
C PRO A 64 3.26 -13.33 12.33
N HIS A 65 3.41 -13.80 13.55
CA HIS A 65 3.65 -15.21 13.86
C HIS A 65 2.48 -16.13 13.43
N ASN A 66 1.27 -15.59 13.31
CA ASN A 66 0.10 -16.34 12.88
C ASN A 66 -0.05 -16.37 11.35
N HIS A 67 0.27 -15.27 10.66
CA HIS A 67 0.18 -15.25 9.20
C HIS A 67 1.46 -15.69 8.48
N GLY A 68 2.59 -15.78 9.19
CA GLY A 68 3.83 -16.37 8.69
C GLY A 68 4.79 -15.41 7.99
N VAL A 69 4.38 -14.17 7.74
CA VAL A 69 5.29 -13.15 7.18
C VAL A 69 5.98 -12.46 8.34
N LEU A 70 7.23 -12.80 8.58
CA LEU A 70 8.03 -12.31 9.71
C LEU A 70 9.08 -11.29 9.26
N GLU A 71 9.55 -11.42 8.02
CA GLU A 71 10.58 -10.59 7.41
C GLU A 71 10.06 -9.90 6.14
N VAL A 72 10.86 -9.00 5.59
CA VAL A 72 10.56 -8.35 4.31
C VAL A 72 10.61 -9.36 3.16
N GLU A 73 9.80 -9.16 2.13
CA GLU A 73 9.66 -10.10 1.02
C GLU A 73 10.97 -10.39 0.27
N HIS A 74 11.92 -9.45 0.29
CA HIS A 74 13.26 -9.61 -0.30
C HIS A 74 14.31 -10.08 0.70
N GLY A 75 13.90 -10.45 1.92
CA GLY A 75 14.77 -11.06 2.91
C GLY A 75 15.35 -12.41 2.46
N ARG A 76 16.42 -12.85 3.11
CA ARG A 76 17.14 -14.07 2.70
C ARG A 76 16.34 -15.34 3.00
N ASP A 77 15.61 -15.36 4.09
CA ASP A 77 14.90 -16.55 4.54
C ASP A 77 13.51 -16.60 3.89
N TYR A 78 13.41 -17.45 2.87
CA TYR A 78 12.21 -17.56 2.06
C TYR A 78 10.96 -17.93 2.88
N ASP A 79 11.11 -18.81 3.85
CA ASP A 79 10.05 -19.32 4.71
C ASP A 79 9.47 -18.26 5.67
N GLN A 80 10.22 -17.21 5.95
CA GLN A 80 9.79 -16.10 6.79
C GLN A 80 9.09 -14.96 6.04
N CYS A 81 8.97 -15.09 4.73
CA CYS A 81 8.39 -14.08 3.85
C CYS A 81 7.13 -14.58 3.12
N VAL A 82 6.61 -15.73 3.49
CA VAL A 82 5.48 -16.38 2.82
C VAL A 82 4.23 -16.30 3.69
N LEU A 83 3.18 -15.73 3.13
CA LEU A 83 1.88 -15.73 3.77
C LEU A 83 1.31 -17.14 3.80
N ARG A 84 0.85 -17.59 4.97
CA ARG A 84 0.19 -18.89 5.11
C ARG A 84 -1.11 -18.91 4.30
N PRO A 85 -1.31 -19.91 3.43
CA PRO A 85 -2.43 -19.92 2.46
C PRO A 85 -3.80 -20.08 3.11
N ASP A 86 -3.85 -20.59 4.33
CA ASP A 86 -5.09 -20.75 5.10
C ASP A 86 -5.56 -19.44 5.77
N LYS A 87 -4.82 -18.36 5.64
CA LYS A 87 -5.16 -17.08 6.26
C LYS A 87 -5.93 -16.19 5.28
N PRO A 88 -7.22 -15.92 5.53
CA PRO A 88 -8.05 -15.14 4.63
C PRO A 88 -7.67 -13.66 4.65
N HIS A 89 -7.70 -13.03 3.49
CA HIS A 89 -7.63 -11.59 3.35
C HIS A 89 -9.01 -10.94 3.46
N TRP A 90 -9.08 -9.73 3.99
CA TRP A 90 -10.35 -9.01 4.03
C TRP A 90 -10.90 -8.71 2.63
N ALA A 91 -10.05 -8.61 1.59
CA ALA A 91 -10.50 -8.44 0.21
C ALA A 91 -11.30 -9.66 -0.27
N GLN A 92 -10.90 -10.90 0.08
CA GLN A 92 -11.69 -12.10 -0.20
C GLN A 92 -13.07 -12.01 0.46
N ARG A 93 -13.13 -11.58 1.71
CA ARG A 93 -14.38 -11.40 2.45
C ARG A 93 -15.30 -10.34 1.83
N LEU A 94 -14.72 -9.26 1.31
CA LEU A 94 -15.48 -8.25 0.58
C LEU A 94 -16.05 -8.81 -0.73
N ARG A 95 -15.27 -9.59 -1.48
CA ARG A 95 -15.76 -10.25 -2.70
C ARG A 95 -16.91 -11.21 -2.41
N GLU A 96 -16.80 -12.04 -1.38
CA GLU A 96 -17.90 -12.92 -0.92
C GLU A 96 -19.18 -12.11 -0.63
N ARG A 97 -19.06 -10.86 -0.27
CA ARG A 97 -20.16 -9.92 -0.03
C ARG A 97 -20.56 -9.12 -1.27
N GLY A 98 -20.00 -9.45 -2.44
CA GLY A 98 -20.33 -8.85 -3.74
C GLY A 98 -19.73 -7.47 -3.99
N TYR A 99 -18.63 -7.13 -3.32
CA TYR A 99 -17.82 -5.98 -3.69
C TYR A 99 -16.91 -6.32 -4.86
N ARG A 100 -16.69 -5.35 -5.74
CA ARG A 100 -15.54 -5.36 -6.64
C ARG A 100 -14.34 -4.82 -5.87
N THR A 101 -13.19 -5.45 -6.06
CA THR A 101 -11.97 -5.11 -5.32
C THR A 101 -10.88 -4.69 -6.30
N ALA A 102 -10.15 -3.64 -5.94
CA ALA A 102 -9.02 -3.15 -6.72
C ALA A 102 -7.83 -2.86 -5.80
N TYR A 103 -6.65 -3.20 -6.25
CA TYR A 103 -5.38 -2.88 -5.58
C TYR A 103 -4.48 -2.11 -6.52
N MET A 104 -3.92 -1.01 -6.03
CA MET A 104 -3.00 -0.15 -6.77
C MET A 104 -1.81 0.22 -5.89
N GLY A 105 -0.61 0.21 -6.45
CA GLY A 105 0.62 0.58 -5.76
C GLY A 105 1.34 -0.57 -5.06
N LYS A 106 2.19 -0.26 -4.09
CA LYS A 106 3.07 -1.21 -3.40
C LYS A 106 2.30 -2.32 -2.71
N TRP A 107 2.48 -3.57 -3.15
CA TRP A 107 1.97 -4.75 -2.45
C TRP A 107 2.83 -5.09 -1.26
N HIS A 108 4.01 -5.59 -1.48
CA HIS A 108 5.04 -5.86 -0.49
C HIS A 108 4.54 -6.62 0.77
N VAL A 109 3.50 -7.42 0.60
CA VAL A 109 3.00 -8.32 1.66
C VAL A 109 3.77 -9.61 1.65
N GLU A 110 3.98 -10.15 0.45
CA GLU A 110 4.77 -11.35 0.18
C GLU A 110 5.22 -11.32 -1.30
N ARG A 111 5.99 -12.29 -1.73
CA ARG A 111 6.65 -12.28 -3.06
C ARG A 111 5.73 -12.46 -4.26
N SER A 112 4.51 -12.92 -4.06
CA SER A 112 3.57 -13.11 -5.16
C SER A 112 3.03 -11.77 -5.67
N ASN A 113 2.97 -11.64 -6.98
CA ASN A 113 2.30 -10.51 -7.64
C ASN A 113 0.92 -10.92 -8.20
N SER A 114 0.47 -12.13 -7.93
CA SER A 114 -0.86 -12.63 -8.32
C SER A 114 -1.86 -12.36 -7.22
N LEU A 115 -2.33 -11.11 -7.14
CA LEU A 115 -3.18 -10.64 -6.06
C LEU A 115 -4.61 -11.18 -6.15
N GLU A 116 -4.99 -11.78 -7.25
CA GLU A 116 -6.29 -12.42 -7.47
C GLU A 116 -6.55 -13.52 -6.43
N GLN A 117 -5.52 -14.27 -6.04
CA GLN A 117 -5.59 -15.29 -4.98
C GLN A 117 -5.94 -14.69 -3.62
N PHE A 118 -5.62 -13.43 -3.39
CA PHE A 118 -5.92 -12.69 -2.16
C PHE A 118 -7.22 -11.89 -2.24
N GLY A 119 -7.97 -12.06 -3.34
CA GLY A 119 -9.28 -11.44 -3.50
C GLY A 119 -9.28 -10.10 -4.22
N TRP A 120 -8.20 -9.70 -4.87
CA TRP A 120 -8.14 -8.48 -5.65
C TRP A 120 -8.44 -8.75 -7.13
N GLU A 121 -9.59 -8.27 -7.63
CA GLU A 121 -10.01 -8.47 -9.03
C GLU A 121 -9.21 -7.60 -10.00
N VAL A 122 -8.94 -6.38 -9.60
CA VAL A 122 -8.10 -5.45 -10.36
C VAL A 122 -6.76 -5.34 -9.64
N ASN A 123 -5.69 -5.61 -10.37
CA ASN A 123 -4.34 -5.66 -9.82
C ASN A 123 -3.38 -4.79 -10.62
N HIS A 124 -2.93 -3.70 -10.03
CA HIS A 124 -1.90 -2.80 -10.55
C HIS A 124 -0.71 -2.67 -9.59
N CYS A 125 -0.31 -3.78 -8.97
CA CYS A 125 0.81 -3.83 -8.05
C CYS A 125 2.11 -4.33 -8.67
N LYS A 126 2.11 -4.77 -9.93
CA LYS A 126 3.31 -5.35 -10.56
C LYS A 126 4.47 -4.37 -10.53
N ALA A 127 5.52 -4.74 -9.86
CA ALA A 127 6.73 -3.94 -9.75
C ALA A 127 7.27 -3.51 -11.13
N SER A 128 7.20 -4.37 -12.13
CA SER A 128 7.61 -4.06 -13.50
C SER A 128 6.74 -2.98 -14.16
N GLU A 129 5.45 -2.91 -13.85
CA GLU A 129 4.55 -1.87 -14.35
C GLU A 129 4.71 -0.59 -13.54
N HIS A 130 4.97 -0.70 -12.25
CA HIS A 130 5.27 0.44 -11.39
C HIS A 130 6.59 1.11 -11.81
N HIS A 131 7.62 0.32 -12.12
CA HIS A 131 8.89 0.82 -12.67
C HIS A 131 8.71 1.49 -14.04
N LYS A 132 7.86 0.92 -14.92
CA LYS A 132 7.51 1.54 -16.20
C LYS A 132 6.76 2.85 -15.99
N PHE A 133 5.91 2.93 -15.00
CA PHE A 133 5.13 4.12 -14.68
C PHE A 133 6.00 5.25 -14.09
N LEU A 134 7.00 4.92 -13.27
CA LEU A 134 7.86 5.91 -12.62
C LEU A 134 9.17 6.20 -13.35
N GLY A 135 9.67 5.28 -14.15
CA GLY A 135 11.04 5.33 -14.63
C GLY A 135 11.27 5.48 -16.14
N GLN A 136 10.25 5.37 -16.96
CA GLN A 136 10.42 5.45 -18.42
C GLN A 136 9.35 6.34 -19.05
N GLY A 137 9.62 7.62 -19.02
CA GLY A 137 8.80 8.62 -19.72
C GLY A 137 8.79 8.50 -21.25
N LYS A 138 9.12 7.34 -21.85
CA LYS A 138 9.08 7.12 -23.29
C LYS A 138 8.09 6.06 -23.75
N ASP A 139 7.69 5.09 -22.91
CA ASP A 139 6.80 4.02 -23.35
C ASP A 139 5.70 3.68 -22.32
N GLY A 140 5.59 4.44 -21.28
CA GLY A 140 4.60 4.21 -20.22
C GLY A 140 3.31 4.93 -20.52
N GLY A 141 2.29 4.18 -20.84
CA GLY A 141 0.89 4.52 -20.73
C GLY A 141 0.51 5.96 -21.02
N ALA A 142 0.45 6.30 -22.28
CA ALA A 142 0.08 7.63 -22.78
C ALA A 142 -1.34 8.10 -22.41
N ASP A 143 -2.09 7.29 -21.65
CA ASP A 143 -3.52 7.50 -21.44
C ASP A 143 -3.90 8.03 -20.05
N LEU A 144 -2.93 8.29 -19.19
CA LEU A 144 -3.20 9.05 -17.97
C LEU A 144 -2.55 10.43 -18.11
N PRO A 145 -3.33 11.52 -18.13
CA PRO A 145 -2.78 12.86 -18.05
C PRO A 145 -2.23 13.07 -16.62
N LEU A 146 -1.10 12.44 -16.33
CA LEU A 146 -0.32 12.79 -15.16
C LEU A 146 0.26 14.17 -15.45
N ASP A 147 -0.21 15.15 -14.70
CA ASP A 147 0.40 16.47 -14.69
C ASP A 147 1.91 16.28 -14.53
N SER A 148 2.65 16.72 -15.55
CA SER A 148 4.12 16.62 -15.59
C SER A 148 4.79 17.23 -14.35
N LYS A 149 4.06 18.00 -13.54
CA LYS A 149 4.48 18.50 -12.24
C LYS A 149 4.57 17.42 -11.16
N LEU A 150 3.70 16.40 -11.20
CA LEU A 150 3.75 15.30 -10.24
C LEU A 150 4.99 14.41 -10.47
N CYS A 151 5.38 14.23 -11.73
CA CYS A 151 6.60 13.48 -12.09
C CYS A 151 7.89 14.20 -11.72
N ARG A 152 7.89 15.53 -11.62
CA ARG A 152 9.09 16.29 -11.24
C ARG A 152 9.51 16.12 -9.78
N TYR A 153 8.60 15.69 -8.92
CA TYR A 153 8.93 15.39 -7.51
C TYR A 153 9.74 14.09 -7.33
N VAL A 154 9.85 13.28 -8.38
CA VAL A 154 10.56 12.01 -8.38
C VAL A 154 11.94 12.12 -9.08
N GLU A 155 12.22 13.25 -9.74
CA GLU A 155 13.52 13.54 -10.33
C GLU A 155 14.49 14.03 -9.25
N GLY A 156 15.16 13.08 -8.62
CA GLY A 156 16.36 13.39 -7.82
C GLY A 156 17.56 13.74 -8.72
N PRO A 157 18.67 14.18 -8.14
CA PRO A 157 19.90 14.47 -8.89
C PRO A 157 20.36 13.25 -9.70
N PRO A 158 21.16 13.40 -10.76
CA PRO A 158 21.68 12.30 -11.55
C PRO A 158 22.26 11.19 -10.67
N GLY A 159 21.72 9.96 -10.79
CA GLY A 159 22.08 8.83 -9.93
C GLY A 159 21.15 8.59 -8.74
N TYR A 160 20.18 9.46 -8.49
CA TYR A 160 19.15 9.22 -7.50
C TYR A 160 18.13 8.19 -8.02
N ASN A 161 18.04 7.06 -7.33
CA ASN A 161 16.98 6.09 -7.57
C ASN A 161 16.06 6.08 -6.34
N PRO A 162 14.88 6.68 -6.42
CA PRO A 162 13.96 6.74 -5.30
C PRO A 162 13.55 5.35 -4.77
N LEU A 163 13.70 4.30 -5.58
CA LEU A 163 13.35 2.95 -5.21
C LEU A 163 14.43 2.23 -4.38
N LEU A 164 15.67 2.74 -4.38
CA LEU A 164 16.76 2.19 -3.58
C LEU A 164 16.80 2.76 -2.15
N HIS A 165 16.05 3.82 -1.89
CA HIS A 165 16.02 4.50 -0.59
C HIS A 165 14.79 4.19 0.24
N TYR A 166 13.87 3.37 -0.27
CA TYR A 166 12.66 2.92 0.41
C TYR A 166 12.61 1.38 0.47
N GLY A 167 13.70 0.80 0.94
CA GLY A 167 13.76 -0.60 1.35
C GLY A 167 13.18 -0.79 2.74
#